data_79de90bdb53aea5628c2a41e202547aa
#
_entry.id   79de90bdb53aea5628c2a41e202547aa
#
_cell.length_a   1.000
_cell.length_b   1.000
_cell.length_c   1.000
_cell.angle_alpha   90.00
_cell.angle_beta   90.00
_cell.angle_gamma   90.00
#
_symmetry.space_group_name_H-M   'P 1'
#
loop_
_entity.id
_entity.type
_entity.pdbx_description
1 polymer ?
#
loop_
_entity_poly.entity_id
_entity_poly.type
_entity_poly.pdbx_seq_one_letter_code
_entity_poly.pdbx_strand_id
1 'polypeptide(L)'
;MPNNQQKKVPKDQKNKRWLDYQKNSYEVIKKLFPSSKVEHDIKVVGKLSEGRRQIDVCLDRDNDSIKKVFECKDYSKKAIDTPKIDALFGNLRDIGAEKGAFVSNTPYTKPAKNLASKSNIDLLHLIDSDNPDIQIKIGIPIGVQVIYLRRFNLGLGSSDTVPNSILESENNGLSLLIGKEEIPIIHLVKYLWEETDSLSRELGNYEYFPPKQTETMFLTEGNDRITLNHLSIIYTVEAKYYLLEVGAEKAKGLHNAQDKSFVSADELLTEKIDISGSLQNTKETDETFNGSKIPMMMRLIAELNVPTI
;
A
#
# COMPACT_ATOMS: atom_id res chain seq x y z
N MET A 1 1.69 46.25 -20.38
CA MET A 1 2.08 44.83 -20.58
C MET A 1 3.38 44.60 -19.87
N PRO A 2 3.45 43.78 -18.80
CA PRO A 2 4.71 43.52 -18.12
C PRO A 2 5.53 42.49 -18.90
N ASN A 3 6.75 42.85 -19.17
CA ASN A 3 7.77 42.07 -19.91
C ASN A 3 8.24 40.89 -19.04
N ASN A 4 7.81 39.68 -19.35
CA ASN A 4 8.15 38.48 -18.62
C ASN A 4 9.54 37.96 -19.10
N GLN A 5 10.60 38.61 -18.65
CA GLN A 5 11.97 38.11 -18.85
C GLN A 5 12.19 36.89 -17.98
N GLN A 6 12.03 35.70 -18.55
CA GLN A 6 12.45 34.45 -17.92
C GLN A 6 13.96 34.50 -17.70
N LYS A 7 14.41 34.59 -16.42
CA LYS A 7 15.81 34.49 -16.03
C LYS A 7 16.35 33.12 -16.48
N LYS A 8 17.29 33.12 -17.41
CA LYS A 8 18.04 31.91 -17.83
C LYS A 8 18.88 31.41 -16.65
N VAL A 9 18.64 30.20 -16.18
CA VAL A 9 19.45 29.55 -15.15
C VAL A 9 20.89 29.40 -15.69
N PRO A 10 21.92 29.76 -14.91
CA PRO A 10 23.33 29.63 -15.30
C PRO A 10 23.70 28.19 -15.67
N LYS A 11 24.63 28.00 -16.64
CA LYS A 11 25.06 26.68 -17.12
C LYS A 11 25.60 25.80 -16.00
N ASP A 12 26.32 26.37 -15.03
CA ASP A 12 26.93 25.63 -13.92
C ASP A 12 25.87 25.08 -12.94
N GLN A 13 24.79 25.81 -12.71
CA GLN A 13 23.67 25.33 -11.89
C GLN A 13 22.88 24.21 -12.61
N LYS A 14 22.76 24.26 -13.94
CA LYS A 14 22.13 23.16 -14.71
C LYS A 14 22.96 21.88 -14.65
N ASN A 15 24.28 21.98 -14.80
CA ASN A 15 25.18 20.83 -14.75
C ASN A 15 25.19 20.20 -13.35
N LYS A 16 25.17 20.99 -12.29
CA LYS A 16 25.09 20.50 -10.91
C LYS A 16 23.79 19.74 -10.67
N ARG A 17 22.66 20.32 -11.04
CA ARG A 17 21.33 19.72 -10.86
C ARG A 17 21.19 18.38 -11.61
N TRP A 18 21.72 18.28 -12.82
CA TRP A 18 21.70 17.03 -13.59
C TRP A 18 22.54 15.92 -12.91
N LEU A 19 23.72 16.25 -12.41
CA LEU A 19 24.58 15.30 -11.67
C LEU A 19 23.91 14.83 -10.37
N ASP A 20 23.29 15.76 -9.63
CA ASP A 20 22.57 15.44 -8.40
C ASP A 20 21.38 14.49 -8.68
N TYR A 21 20.62 14.72 -9.76
CA TYR A 21 19.53 13.85 -10.19
C TYR A 21 20.02 12.43 -10.54
N GLN A 22 21.11 12.33 -11.30
CA GLN A 22 21.70 11.06 -11.67
C GLN A 22 22.20 10.28 -10.46
N LYS A 23 22.86 10.96 -9.52
CA LYS A 23 23.33 10.38 -8.27
C LYS A 23 22.17 9.89 -7.38
N ASN A 24 21.14 10.69 -7.22
CA ASN A 24 19.94 10.30 -6.47
C ASN A 24 19.26 9.09 -7.11
N SER A 25 19.13 9.07 -8.44
CA SER A 25 18.60 7.91 -9.18
C SER A 25 19.43 6.66 -8.90
N TYR A 26 20.75 6.77 -8.90
CA TYR A 26 21.63 5.64 -8.59
C TYR A 26 21.42 5.13 -7.16
N GLU A 27 21.37 6.00 -6.16
CA GLU A 27 21.18 5.59 -4.76
C GLU A 27 19.81 4.89 -4.55
N VAL A 28 18.76 5.40 -5.19
CA VAL A 28 17.43 4.75 -5.14
C VAL A 28 17.47 3.39 -5.83
N ILE A 29 18.05 3.30 -7.05
CA ILE A 29 18.16 2.03 -7.80
C ILE A 29 18.96 1.01 -7.00
N LYS A 30 20.08 1.42 -6.39
CA LYS A 30 20.92 0.54 -5.57
C LYS A 30 20.15 -0.05 -4.37
N LYS A 31 19.31 0.74 -3.70
CA LYS A 31 18.46 0.27 -2.61
C LYS A 31 17.37 -0.68 -3.10
N LEU A 32 16.80 -0.43 -4.28
CA LEU A 32 15.73 -1.27 -4.86
C LEU A 32 16.23 -2.64 -5.34
N PHE A 33 17.52 -2.75 -5.67
CA PHE A 33 18.12 -3.98 -6.19
C PHE A 33 19.31 -4.43 -5.32
N PRO A 34 19.09 -4.77 -4.03
CA PRO A 34 20.18 -5.06 -3.10
C PRO A 34 20.98 -6.33 -3.45
N SER A 35 20.36 -7.25 -4.22
CA SER A 35 21.00 -8.49 -4.68
C SER A 35 21.72 -8.35 -6.03
N SER A 36 21.64 -7.19 -6.67
CA SER A 36 22.25 -6.93 -7.97
C SER A 36 23.55 -6.12 -7.84
N LYS A 37 24.46 -6.36 -8.75
CA LYS A 37 25.63 -5.48 -8.92
C LYS A 37 25.19 -4.22 -9.65
N VAL A 38 25.15 -3.08 -8.94
CA VAL A 38 24.76 -1.78 -9.50
C VAL A 38 26.00 -0.93 -9.74
N GLU A 39 26.22 -0.51 -10.99
CA GLU A 39 27.35 0.36 -11.39
C GLU A 39 26.80 1.71 -11.90
N HIS A 40 27.55 2.79 -11.66
CA HIS A 40 27.15 4.16 -11.95
C HIS A 40 28.22 4.85 -12.80
N ASP A 41 27.80 5.69 -13.77
CA ASP A 41 28.64 6.51 -14.62
C ASP A 41 29.78 5.72 -15.30
N ILE A 42 29.46 4.61 -15.92
CA ILE A 42 30.42 3.73 -16.59
C ILE A 42 30.53 4.01 -18.08
N LYS A 43 31.65 3.65 -18.68
CA LYS A 43 31.86 3.66 -20.15
C LYS A 43 31.99 2.25 -20.66
N VAL A 44 31.17 1.94 -21.66
CA VAL A 44 31.15 0.65 -22.34
C VAL A 44 31.45 0.85 -23.82
N VAL A 45 32.23 -0.05 -24.42
CA VAL A 45 32.45 -0.03 -25.88
C VAL A 45 31.24 -0.66 -26.54
N GLY A 46 30.66 0.06 -27.51
CA GLY A 46 29.56 -0.44 -28.32
C GLY A 46 30.01 -1.59 -29.21
N LYS A 47 29.22 -2.67 -29.23
CA LYS A 47 29.50 -3.86 -30.06
C LYS A 47 29.31 -3.63 -31.53
N LEU A 48 28.45 -2.68 -31.91
CA LEU A 48 28.13 -2.35 -33.31
C LEU A 48 28.91 -1.13 -33.77
N SER A 49 29.01 -0.10 -32.94
CA SER A 49 29.64 1.17 -33.32
C SER A 49 31.11 1.24 -32.97
N GLU A 50 31.64 0.30 -32.16
CA GLU A 50 32.98 0.32 -31.60
C GLU A 50 33.31 1.63 -30.81
N GLY A 51 32.31 2.50 -30.68
CA GLY A 51 32.38 3.76 -29.94
C GLY A 51 32.17 3.60 -28.45
N ARG A 52 32.69 4.53 -27.67
CA ARG A 52 32.44 4.54 -26.21
C ARG A 52 31.08 5.13 -25.91
N ARG A 53 30.26 4.36 -25.20
CA ARG A 53 28.94 4.77 -24.68
C ARG A 53 29.02 5.01 -23.19
N GLN A 54 28.56 6.15 -22.75
CA GLN A 54 28.34 6.44 -21.32
C GLN A 54 27.02 5.85 -20.89
N ILE A 55 26.99 5.18 -19.74
CA ILE A 55 25.81 4.59 -19.13
C ILE A 55 25.65 5.21 -17.75
N ASP A 56 24.48 5.81 -17.51
CA ASP A 56 24.22 6.49 -16.23
C ASP A 56 24.17 5.50 -15.07
N VAL A 57 23.37 4.41 -15.18
CA VAL A 57 23.32 3.32 -14.19
C VAL A 57 23.07 1.98 -14.91
N CYS A 58 23.72 0.91 -14.48
CA CYS A 58 23.42 -0.44 -14.98
C CYS A 58 23.35 -1.48 -13.85
N LEU A 59 22.60 -2.54 -14.12
CA LEU A 59 22.50 -3.71 -13.26
C LEU A 59 23.17 -4.91 -13.91
N ASP A 60 23.87 -5.69 -13.08
CA ASP A 60 24.38 -7.03 -13.41
C ASP A 60 25.12 -7.05 -14.76
N ARG A 61 26.17 -6.23 -14.84
CA ARG A 61 27.07 -6.22 -15.97
C ARG A 61 28.17 -7.24 -15.78
N ASP A 62 28.36 -8.10 -16.75
CA ASP A 62 29.51 -8.98 -16.92
C ASP A 62 30.24 -8.67 -18.26
N ASN A 63 31.18 -9.53 -18.68
CA ASN A 63 32.01 -9.22 -19.85
C ASN A 63 31.23 -9.11 -21.16
N ASP A 64 30.13 -9.88 -21.29
CA ASP A 64 29.40 -10.04 -22.56
C ASP A 64 27.96 -9.57 -22.52
N SER A 65 27.40 -9.27 -21.35
CA SER A 65 26.01 -8.87 -21.21
C SER A 65 25.79 -7.78 -20.16
N ILE A 66 24.71 -7.05 -20.33
CA ILE A 66 24.20 -6.09 -19.35
C ILE A 66 22.71 -6.38 -19.21
N LYS A 67 22.28 -6.77 -17.99
CA LYS A 67 20.90 -7.14 -17.73
C LYS A 67 19.94 -5.97 -17.89
N LYS A 68 20.28 -4.80 -17.33
CA LYS A 68 19.44 -3.61 -17.42
C LYS A 68 20.25 -2.33 -17.35
N VAL A 69 19.86 -1.35 -18.18
CA VAL A 69 20.44 0.00 -18.24
C VAL A 69 19.38 1.02 -17.88
N PHE A 70 19.76 2.00 -17.07
CA PHE A 70 18.92 3.15 -16.74
C PHE A 70 19.57 4.41 -17.30
N GLU A 71 18.84 5.12 -18.13
CA GLU A 71 19.14 6.47 -18.61
C GLU A 71 18.42 7.48 -17.74
N CYS A 72 19.16 8.30 -17.00
CA CYS A 72 18.61 9.23 -16.01
C CYS A 72 18.69 10.68 -16.54
N LYS A 73 17.53 11.33 -16.73
CA LYS A 73 17.52 12.68 -17.29
C LYS A 73 16.61 13.62 -16.51
N ASP A 74 17.23 14.70 -15.99
CA ASP A 74 16.53 15.82 -15.38
C ASP A 74 16.14 16.86 -16.44
N TYR A 75 14.89 16.84 -16.86
CA TYR A 75 14.33 17.84 -17.75
C TYR A 75 13.40 18.79 -16.98
N SER A 76 13.61 20.10 -17.15
CA SER A 76 12.85 21.08 -16.38
C SER A 76 11.51 21.53 -16.99
N LYS A 77 11.23 21.25 -18.27
CA LYS A 77 10.08 21.90 -18.95
C LYS A 77 9.39 21.10 -20.06
N LYS A 78 9.97 20.03 -20.59
CA LYS A 78 9.40 19.32 -21.74
C LYS A 78 9.18 17.86 -21.42
N ALA A 79 8.00 17.36 -21.80
CA ALA A 79 7.73 15.93 -21.76
C ALA A 79 8.75 15.16 -22.62
N ILE A 80 9.06 13.93 -22.20
CA ILE A 80 9.93 13.02 -22.96
C ILE A 80 9.17 12.55 -24.21
N ASP A 81 9.78 12.77 -25.35
CA ASP A 81 9.27 12.42 -26.69
C ASP A 81 9.97 11.17 -27.27
N THR A 82 9.47 10.70 -28.41
CA THR A 82 9.98 9.49 -29.10
C THR A 82 11.47 9.54 -29.43
N PRO A 83 12.08 10.64 -29.91
CA PRO A 83 13.51 10.67 -30.20
C PRO A 83 14.43 10.34 -29.02
N LYS A 84 13.96 10.59 -27.79
CA LYS A 84 14.73 10.22 -26.58
C LYS A 84 14.69 8.72 -26.33
N ILE A 85 13.56 8.10 -26.58
CA ILE A 85 13.38 6.64 -26.45
C ILE A 85 14.12 5.91 -27.57
N ASP A 86 14.09 6.43 -28.80
CA ASP A 86 14.86 5.91 -29.93
C ASP A 86 16.38 5.95 -29.67
N ALA A 87 16.86 7.04 -29.08
CA ALA A 87 18.28 7.16 -28.72
C ALA A 87 18.70 6.12 -27.67
N LEU A 88 17.87 5.90 -26.63
CA LEU A 88 18.11 4.85 -25.65
C LEU A 88 18.07 3.47 -26.31
N PHE A 89 17.04 3.19 -27.13
CA PHE A 89 16.91 1.91 -27.83
C PHE A 89 18.15 1.61 -28.71
N GLY A 90 18.63 2.60 -29.42
CA GLY A 90 19.88 2.49 -30.23
C GLY A 90 21.10 2.18 -29.36
N ASN A 91 21.22 2.85 -28.17
CA ASN A 91 22.29 2.57 -27.22
C ASN A 91 22.22 1.14 -26.66
N LEU A 92 21.04 0.65 -26.27
CA LEU A 92 20.86 -0.71 -25.75
C LEU A 92 21.31 -1.76 -26.77
N ARG A 93 20.92 -1.60 -28.03
CA ARG A 93 21.34 -2.50 -29.12
C ARG A 93 22.85 -2.46 -29.36
N ASP A 94 23.43 -1.27 -29.32
CA ASP A 94 24.86 -1.08 -29.54
C ASP A 94 25.72 -1.78 -28.45
N ILE A 95 25.31 -1.71 -27.20
CA ILE A 95 26.05 -2.32 -26.08
C ILE A 95 25.60 -3.75 -25.76
N GLY A 96 24.54 -4.26 -26.40
CA GLY A 96 23.99 -5.60 -26.14
C GLY A 96 23.30 -5.74 -24.78
N ALA A 97 22.59 -4.68 -24.34
CA ALA A 97 21.82 -4.74 -23.09
C ALA A 97 20.46 -5.42 -23.32
N GLU A 98 20.02 -6.23 -22.34
CA GLU A 98 18.77 -7.00 -22.43
C GLU A 98 17.53 -6.11 -22.26
N LYS A 99 17.59 -5.13 -21.36
CA LYS A 99 16.47 -4.26 -21.01
C LYS A 99 16.94 -2.83 -20.75
N GLY A 100 16.07 -1.86 -21.07
CA GLY A 100 16.28 -0.45 -20.77
C GLY A 100 15.27 0.10 -19.78
N ALA A 101 15.66 1.20 -19.11
CA ALA A 101 14.75 2.05 -18.39
C ALA A 101 15.12 3.52 -18.62
N PHE A 102 14.14 4.35 -18.85
CA PHE A 102 14.31 5.80 -18.92
C PHE A 102 13.74 6.41 -17.65
N VAL A 103 14.57 7.05 -16.83
CA VAL A 103 14.18 7.68 -15.55
C VAL A 103 14.15 9.19 -15.75
N SER A 104 12.99 9.80 -15.52
CA SER A 104 12.82 11.25 -15.70
C SER A 104 11.88 11.85 -14.66
N ASN A 105 12.12 13.13 -14.32
CA ASN A 105 11.26 13.95 -13.50
C ASN A 105 10.14 14.67 -14.29
N THR A 106 10.03 14.42 -15.60
CA THR A 106 8.98 15.01 -16.45
C THR A 106 8.11 13.93 -17.09
N PRO A 107 6.86 14.25 -17.44
CA PRO A 107 5.94 13.30 -18.07
C PRO A 107 6.45 12.76 -19.40
N TYR A 108 5.94 11.62 -19.81
CA TYR A 108 6.18 10.99 -21.10
C TYR A 108 5.00 11.24 -22.03
N THR A 109 5.28 11.56 -23.31
CA THR A 109 4.23 11.67 -24.32
C THR A 109 3.60 10.32 -24.62
N LYS A 110 2.36 10.30 -25.11
CA LYS A 110 1.69 9.05 -25.49
C LYS A 110 2.48 8.26 -26.57
N PRO A 111 3.03 8.89 -27.63
CA PRO A 111 3.90 8.19 -28.58
C PRO A 111 5.15 7.59 -27.93
N ALA A 112 5.80 8.29 -26.99
CA ALA A 112 6.97 7.76 -26.28
C ALA A 112 6.61 6.52 -25.44
N LYS A 113 5.47 6.52 -24.75
CA LYS A 113 4.97 5.35 -24.00
C LYS A 113 4.71 4.15 -24.92
N ASN A 114 4.08 4.39 -26.07
CA ASN A 114 3.81 3.33 -27.06
C ASN A 114 5.10 2.74 -27.64
N LEU A 115 6.10 3.57 -27.92
CA LEU A 115 7.39 3.11 -28.43
C LEU A 115 8.14 2.30 -27.37
N ALA A 116 8.25 2.81 -26.16
CA ALA A 116 8.97 2.17 -25.06
C ALA A 116 8.40 0.77 -24.75
N SER A 117 7.07 0.63 -24.72
CA SER A 117 6.42 -0.68 -24.46
C SER A 117 6.75 -1.75 -25.52
N LYS A 118 7.04 -1.33 -26.77
CA LYS A 118 7.44 -2.22 -27.86
C LYS A 118 8.94 -2.45 -27.94
N SER A 119 9.73 -1.65 -27.23
CA SER A 119 11.19 -1.65 -27.27
C SER A 119 11.85 -2.23 -26.01
N ASN A 120 11.08 -2.89 -25.14
CA ASN A 120 11.54 -3.42 -23.85
C ASN A 120 12.19 -2.34 -22.96
N ILE A 121 11.61 -1.13 -22.94
CA ILE A 121 12.06 0.01 -22.15
C ILE A 121 10.99 0.37 -21.15
N ASP A 122 11.34 0.36 -19.86
CA ASP A 122 10.49 0.88 -18.78
C ASP A 122 10.59 2.40 -18.75
N LEU A 123 9.46 3.08 -18.54
CA LEU A 123 9.44 4.53 -18.34
C LEU A 123 9.14 4.83 -16.88
N LEU A 124 10.14 5.39 -16.20
CA LEU A 124 10.13 5.52 -14.75
C LEU A 124 10.20 7.00 -14.32
N HIS A 125 9.53 7.31 -13.25
CA HIS A 125 9.71 8.56 -12.51
C HIS A 125 10.45 8.26 -11.22
N LEU A 126 11.51 9.04 -10.94
CA LEU A 126 12.14 9.01 -9.64
C LEU A 126 11.22 9.71 -8.63
N ILE A 127 11.00 9.07 -7.50
CA ILE A 127 10.34 9.66 -6.34
C ILE A 127 11.39 9.78 -5.26
N ASP A 128 11.58 10.98 -4.77
CA ASP A 128 12.49 11.28 -3.67
C ASP A 128 11.94 12.48 -2.91
N SER A 129 11.33 12.21 -1.76
CA SER A 129 10.70 13.21 -0.91
C SER A 129 11.68 14.24 -0.35
N ASP A 130 12.96 13.87 -0.23
CA ASP A 130 13.98 14.77 0.29
C ASP A 130 14.48 15.76 -0.78
N ASN A 131 14.09 15.56 -2.04
CA ASN A 131 14.50 16.42 -3.13
C ASN A 131 13.34 17.34 -3.59
N PRO A 132 13.36 18.63 -3.21
CA PRO A 132 12.29 19.58 -3.56
C PRO A 132 12.15 19.84 -5.07
N ASP A 133 13.16 19.47 -5.87
CA ASP A 133 13.14 19.60 -7.32
C ASP A 133 12.38 18.47 -8.02
N ILE A 134 12.07 17.38 -7.31
CA ILE A 134 11.28 16.26 -7.82
C ILE A 134 9.80 16.51 -7.49
N GLN A 135 9.12 17.27 -8.36
CA GLN A 135 7.74 17.73 -8.14
C GLN A 135 6.67 16.78 -8.68
N ILE A 136 6.95 15.51 -8.87
CA ILE A 136 5.92 14.58 -9.32
C ILE A 136 5.08 14.19 -8.10
N LYS A 137 3.90 14.80 -7.99
CA LYS A 137 2.88 14.36 -7.04
C LYS A 137 2.28 13.06 -7.56
N ILE A 138 2.72 11.95 -6.99
CA ILE A 138 2.18 10.64 -7.31
C ILE A 138 1.36 10.18 -6.11
N GLY A 139 0.09 9.89 -6.35
CA GLY A 139 -0.72 9.13 -5.41
C GLY A 139 -0.32 7.66 -5.51
N ILE A 140 0.01 7.06 -4.37
CA ILE A 140 0.21 5.62 -4.26
C ILE A 140 -1.14 5.02 -3.90
N PRO A 141 -1.74 4.20 -4.77
CA PRO A 141 -2.99 3.56 -4.43
C PRO A 141 -2.75 2.47 -3.39
N ILE A 142 -3.43 2.58 -2.26
CA ILE A 142 -3.43 1.59 -1.18
C ILE A 142 -4.83 1.02 -1.08
N GLY A 143 -4.96 -0.30 -1.24
CA GLY A 143 -6.18 -1.02 -0.92
C GLY A 143 -6.28 -1.25 0.59
N VAL A 144 -7.40 -0.88 1.19
CA VAL A 144 -7.65 -1.12 2.62
C VAL A 144 -8.86 -2.02 2.76
N GLN A 145 -8.65 -3.17 3.39
CA GLN A 145 -9.71 -4.07 3.81
C GLN A 145 -9.98 -3.83 5.30
N VAL A 146 -11.15 -3.31 5.64
CA VAL A 146 -11.59 -3.13 7.01
C VAL A 146 -12.51 -4.28 7.40
N ILE A 147 -12.05 -5.14 8.30
CA ILE A 147 -12.80 -6.28 8.81
C ILE A 147 -13.56 -5.84 10.04
N TYR A 148 -14.83 -6.21 10.10
CA TYR A 148 -15.68 -5.87 11.24
C TYR A 148 -16.65 -6.99 11.58
N LEU A 149 -17.04 -7.03 12.85
CA LEU A 149 -18.10 -7.89 13.34
C LEU A 149 -19.43 -7.20 13.02
N ARG A 150 -20.17 -7.76 12.06
CA ARG A 150 -21.44 -7.17 11.58
C ARG A 150 -22.56 -7.29 12.59
N ARG A 151 -22.67 -8.48 13.18
CA ARG A 151 -23.70 -8.81 14.17
C ARG A 151 -23.25 -10.00 14.99
N PHE A 152 -23.79 -10.10 16.17
CA PHE A 152 -23.70 -11.31 16.97
C PHE A 152 -25.04 -11.62 17.64
N ASN A 153 -25.26 -12.87 17.94
CA ASN A 153 -26.37 -13.39 18.73
C ASN A 153 -25.84 -14.38 19.75
N LEU A 154 -26.61 -14.64 20.77
CA LEU A 154 -26.28 -15.66 21.76
C LEU A 154 -27.01 -16.96 21.46
N GLY A 155 -26.27 -18.07 21.47
CA GLY A 155 -26.83 -19.42 21.56
C GLY A 155 -26.92 -19.80 23.04
N LEU A 156 -28.11 -20.05 23.55
CA LEU A 156 -28.38 -20.30 24.94
C LEU A 156 -28.88 -21.72 25.18
N GLY A 157 -28.34 -22.39 26.19
CA GLY A 157 -28.92 -23.61 26.74
C GLY A 157 -29.29 -23.35 28.21
N SER A 158 -30.57 -23.50 28.54
CA SER A 158 -31.11 -23.39 29.88
C SER A 158 -32.19 -24.43 30.11
N SER A 159 -32.31 -24.91 31.35
CA SER A 159 -33.47 -25.69 31.80
C SER A 159 -34.60 -24.82 32.38
N ASP A 160 -34.31 -23.54 32.56
CA ASP A 160 -35.28 -22.58 33.09
C ASP A 160 -36.22 -22.09 31.99
N THR A 161 -37.41 -21.69 32.32
CA THR A 161 -38.26 -20.94 31.38
C THR A 161 -37.67 -19.57 31.14
N VAL A 162 -37.40 -19.26 29.87
CA VAL A 162 -36.77 -17.98 29.53
C VAL A 162 -37.82 -16.86 29.56
N PRO A 163 -37.64 -15.81 30.39
CA PRO A 163 -38.53 -14.64 30.39
C PRO A 163 -38.52 -13.88 29.05
N ASN A 164 -39.66 -13.23 28.74
CA ASN A 164 -39.74 -12.43 27.52
C ASN A 164 -38.75 -11.27 27.51
N SER A 165 -38.43 -10.68 28.64
CA SER A 165 -37.39 -9.65 28.78
C SER A 165 -36.07 -10.11 28.15
N ILE A 166 -35.65 -11.33 28.42
CA ILE A 166 -34.41 -11.93 27.89
C ILE A 166 -34.57 -12.30 26.42
N LEU A 167 -35.75 -12.83 26.00
CA LEU A 167 -35.99 -13.23 24.62
C LEU A 167 -36.06 -12.05 23.63
N GLU A 168 -36.62 -10.93 24.08
CA GLU A 168 -36.83 -9.73 23.28
C GLU A 168 -35.72 -8.71 23.45
N SER A 169 -34.76 -9.00 24.35
CA SER A 169 -33.65 -8.09 24.58
C SER A 169 -32.77 -7.97 23.37
N GLU A 170 -32.47 -6.74 23.01
CA GLU A 170 -31.29 -6.45 22.20
C GLU A 170 -30.06 -6.76 23.08
N ASN A 171 -29.00 -7.34 22.50
CA ASN A 171 -27.80 -7.81 23.24
C ASN A 171 -27.14 -6.77 24.18
N ASN A 172 -27.55 -5.51 24.07
CA ASN A 172 -27.04 -4.40 24.93
C ASN A 172 -27.58 -4.42 26.37
N GLY A 173 -28.73 -5.05 26.59
CA GLY A 173 -29.33 -5.13 27.95
C GLY A 173 -28.90 -6.36 28.75
N LEU A 174 -28.30 -7.36 28.05
CA LEU A 174 -27.95 -8.63 28.69
C LEU A 174 -26.61 -8.58 29.38
N SER A 175 -26.55 -9.20 30.57
CA SER A 175 -25.29 -9.42 31.30
C SER A 175 -25.10 -10.89 31.63
N LEU A 176 -23.85 -11.33 31.69
CA LEU A 176 -23.42 -12.63 32.16
C LEU A 176 -22.96 -12.49 33.62
N LEU A 177 -23.62 -13.20 34.53
CA LEU A 177 -23.24 -13.25 35.94
C LEU A 177 -22.52 -14.59 36.23
N ILE A 178 -21.27 -14.50 36.67
CA ILE A 178 -20.43 -15.64 37.07
C ILE A 178 -19.94 -15.39 38.52
N GLY A 179 -20.38 -16.20 39.42
CA GLY A 179 -20.09 -15.96 40.84
C GLY A 179 -20.65 -14.63 41.31
N LYS A 180 -19.80 -13.64 41.54
CA LYS A 180 -20.17 -12.27 41.94
C LYS A 180 -19.91 -11.22 40.84
N GLU A 181 -19.33 -11.64 39.74
CA GLU A 181 -18.96 -10.74 38.62
C GLU A 181 -20.09 -10.69 37.60
N GLU A 182 -20.55 -9.49 37.32
CA GLU A 182 -21.52 -9.22 36.25
C GLU A 182 -20.84 -8.53 35.08
N ILE A 183 -20.89 -9.15 33.89
CA ILE A 183 -20.22 -8.71 32.67
C ILE A 183 -21.29 -8.46 31.61
N PRO A 184 -21.50 -7.23 31.17
CA PRO A 184 -22.37 -6.96 30.03
C PRO A 184 -21.90 -7.76 28.79
N ILE A 185 -22.84 -8.43 28.14
CA ILE A 185 -22.50 -9.29 26.98
C ILE A 185 -21.77 -8.51 25.89
N ILE A 186 -22.17 -7.27 25.66
CA ILE A 186 -21.50 -6.43 24.64
C ILE A 186 -20.02 -6.17 25.00
N HIS A 187 -19.69 -6.01 26.29
CA HIS A 187 -18.30 -5.83 26.72
C HIS A 187 -17.50 -7.14 26.61
N LEU A 188 -18.15 -8.28 26.89
CA LEU A 188 -17.52 -9.59 26.69
C LEU A 188 -17.16 -9.79 25.20
N VAL A 189 -18.12 -9.54 24.30
CA VAL A 189 -17.90 -9.70 22.86
C VAL A 189 -16.85 -8.70 22.36
N LYS A 190 -16.87 -7.46 22.83
CA LYS A 190 -15.84 -6.45 22.52
C LYS A 190 -14.46 -6.93 22.93
N TYR A 191 -14.30 -7.39 24.16
CA TYR A 191 -13.03 -7.92 24.66
C TYR A 191 -12.54 -9.11 23.82
N LEU A 192 -13.42 -10.06 23.50
CA LEU A 192 -13.08 -11.22 22.69
C LEU A 192 -12.66 -10.81 21.25
N TRP A 193 -13.30 -9.78 20.72
CA TRP A 193 -13.02 -9.28 19.36
C TRP A 193 -11.73 -8.46 19.27
N GLU A 194 -11.49 -7.56 20.22
CA GLU A 194 -10.40 -6.58 20.15
C GLU A 194 -9.11 -7.06 20.84
N GLU A 195 -9.26 -7.71 21.99
CA GLU A 195 -8.13 -7.99 22.89
C GLU A 195 -7.66 -9.46 22.84
N THR A 196 -8.40 -10.34 22.16
CA THR A 196 -8.04 -11.75 22.06
C THR A 196 -8.07 -12.25 20.62
N ASP A 197 -7.50 -13.44 20.39
CA ASP A 197 -7.64 -14.19 19.13
C ASP A 197 -8.74 -15.26 19.20
N SER A 198 -9.67 -15.15 20.17
CA SER A 198 -10.71 -16.14 20.39
C SER A 198 -11.76 -16.16 19.29
N LEU A 199 -12.10 -14.99 18.74
CA LEU A 199 -13.04 -14.89 17.61
C LEU A 199 -12.28 -14.87 16.30
N SER A 200 -12.71 -15.71 15.33
CA SER A 200 -12.17 -15.69 13.98
C SER A 200 -12.40 -14.35 13.32
N ARG A 201 -11.38 -13.82 12.66
CA ARG A 201 -11.41 -12.58 11.88
C ARG A 201 -11.44 -12.86 10.37
N GLU A 202 -11.64 -14.11 9.96
CA GLU A 202 -11.89 -14.47 8.57
C GLU A 202 -13.36 -14.17 8.22
N LEU A 203 -13.61 -13.88 6.93
CA LEU A 203 -14.98 -13.57 6.46
C LEU A 203 -15.88 -14.80 6.57
N GLY A 204 -17.06 -14.64 7.13
CA GLY A 204 -18.00 -15.74 7.25
C GLY A 204 -18.87 -15.69 8.50
N ASN A 205 -19.56 -16.81 8.74
CA ASN A 205 -20.40 -17.01 9.92
C ASN A 205 -19.73 -18.03 10.83
N TYR A 206 -19.73 -17.74 12.12
CA TYR A 206 -19.02 -18.51 13.12
C TYR A 206 -19.87 -18.72 14.36
N GLU A 207 -19.56 -19.74 15.12
CA GLU A 207 -20.04 -19.97 16.45
C GLU A 207 -18.85 -20.21 17.37
N TYR A 208 -18.74 -19.40 18.42
CA TYR A 208 -17.69 -19.50 19.43
C TYR A 208 -18.28 -20.01 20.73
N PHE A 209 -17.61 -20.98 21.33
CA PHE A 209 -17.98 -21.58 22.61
C PHE A 209 -16.96 -21.11 23.67
N PRO A 210 -17.34 -20.21 24.60
CA PRO A 210 -16.47 -19.86 25.70
C PRO A 210 -16.03 -21.09 26.50
N PRO A 211 -14.82 -21.09 27.08
CA PRO A 211 -14.36 -22.18 27.93
C PRO A 211 -15.35 -22.45 29.06
N LYS A 212 -15.57 -23.74 29.36
CA LYS A 212 -16.48 -24.16 30.41
C LYS A 212 -16.05 -23.57 31.77
N GLN A 213 -16.95 -22.85 32.40
CA GLN A 213 -16.72 -22.27 33.70
C GLN A 213 -16.95 -23.32 34.81
N THR A 214 -16.22 -23.17 35.90
CA THR A 214 -16.39 -24.02 37.11
C THR A 214 -17.57 -23.56 37.94
N GLU A 215 -17.92 -22.27 37.88
CA GLU A 215 -19.05 -21.66 38.58
C GLU A 215 -20.30 -21.67 37.71
N THR A 216 -21.47 -21.63 38.36
CA THR A 216 -22.74 -21.51 37.69
C THR A 216 -22.84 -20.15 37.02
N MET A 217 -23.19 -20.17 35.73
CA MET A 217 -23.42 -18.97 34.92
C MET A 217 -24.92 -18.64 34.91
N PHE A 218 -25.21 -17.35 35.00
CA PHE A 218 -26.56 -16.85 34.79
C PHE A 218 -26.55 -15.78 33.68
N LEU A 219 -27.60 -15.76 32.87
CA LEU A 219 -27.87 -14.63 31.98
C LEU A 219 -28.91 -13.75 32.69
N THR A 220 -28.66 -12.45 32.76
CA THR A 220 -29.49 -11.48 33.49
C THR A 220 -29.95 -10.35 32.56
N GLU A 221 -31.15 -9.84 32.81
CA GLU A 221 -31.65 -8.57 32.28
C GLU A 221 -32.59 -7.91 33.29
N GLY A 222 -32.14 -6.77 33.83
CA GLY A 222 -32.85 -6.12 34.94
C GLY A 222 -32.96 -7.06 36.16
N ASN A 223 -34.19 -7.40 36.55
CA ASN A 223 -34.46 -8.31 37.66
C ASN A 223 -34.62 -9.78 37.27
N ASP A 224 -34.66 -10.06 35.98
CA ASP A 224 -34.82 -11.40 35.43
C ASP A 224 -33.47 -12.09 35.28
N ARG A 225 -33.44 -13.39 35.58
CA ARG A 225 -32.26 -14.23 35.34
C ARG A 225 -32.63 -15.66 34.99
N ILE A 226 -31.78 -16.31 34.18
CA ILE A 226 -31.87 -17.73 33.92
C ILE A 226 -30.50 -18.40 34.16
N THR A 227 -30.53 -19.66 34.57
CA THR A 227 -29.32 -20.48 34.69
C THR A 227 -28.88 -20.96 33.33
N LEU A 228 -27.62 -20.75 32.98
CA LEU A 228 -27.06 -21.22 31.74
C LEU A 228 -26.35 -22.57 31.90
N ASN A 229 -26.78 -23.55 31.14
CA ASN A 229 -26.10 -24.84 30.97
C ASN A 229 -25.11 -24.77 29.78
N HIS A 230 -25.38 -23.85 28.84
CA HIS A 230 -24.60 -23.66 27.64
C HIS A 230 -24.72 -22.21 27.17
N LEU A 231 -23.59 -21.66 26.67
CA LEU A 231 -23.50 -20.35 26.06
C LEU A 231 -22.63 -20.48 24.81
N SER A 232 -23.11 -19.94 23.70
CA SER A 232 -22.28 -19.69 22.53
C SER A 232 -22.51 -18.28 22.00
N ILE A 233 -21.54 -17.78 21.23
CA ILE A 233 -21.63 -16.50 20.52
C ILE A 233 -21.64 -16.83 19.02
N ILE A 234 -22.79 -16.59 18.38
CA ILE A 234 -22.98 -16.77 16.93
C ILE A 234 -22.76 -15.42 16.29
N TYR A 235 -21.79 -15.30 15.39
CA TYR A 235 -21.42 -14.00 14.84
C TYR A 235 -21.08 -14.07 13.36
N THR A 236 -21.18 -12.91 12.68
CA THR A 236 -20.89 -12.74 11.26
C THR A 236 -19.75 -11.72 11.11
N VAL A 237 -18.72 -12.10 10.37
CA VAL A 237 -17.59 -11.24 10.01
C VAL A 237 -17.71 -10.83 8.56
N GLU A 238 -17.67 -9.54 8.32
CA GLU A 238 -17.68 -8.95 6.98
C GLU A 238 -16.49 -8.00 6.80
N ALA A 239 -16.27 -7.57 5.58
CA ALA A 239 -15.28 -6.57 5.25
C ALA A 239 -15.85 -5.46 4.38
N LYS A 240 -15.29 -4.27 4.58
CA LYS A 240 -15.43 -3.13 3.67
C LYS A 240 -14.10 -2.88 3.00
N TYR A 241 -14.16 -2.44 1.75
CA TYR A 241 -12.98 -2.20 0.92
C TYR A 241 -12.90 -0.73 0.56
N TYR A 242 -11.71 -0.16 0.68
CA TYR A 242 -11.43 1.24 0.37
C TYR A 242 -10.18 1.34 -0.48
N LEU A 243 -10.20 2.27 -1.44
CA LEU A 243 -9.02 2.64 -2.22
C LEU A 243 -8.57 4.03 -1.79
N LEU A 244 -7.44 4.10 -1.10
CA LEU A 244 -6.81 5.36 -0.69
C LEU A 244 -5.74 5.75 -1.69
N GLU A 245 -5.63 7.03 -1.99
CA GLU A 245 -4.44 7.60 -2.63
C GLU A 245 -3.63 8.33 -1.56
N VAL A 246 -2.46 7.78 -1.24
CA VAL A 246 -1.53 8.39 -0.29
C VAL A 246 -0.49 9.17 -1.07
N GLY A 247 -0.34 10.46 -0.77
CA GLY A 247 0.71 11.29 -1.35
C GLY A 247 2.10 10.75 -1.02
N ALA A 248 2.97 10.67 -2.03
CA ALA A 248 4.34 10.18 -1.88
C ALA A 248 5.27 11.23 -1.22
N GLU A 249 4.76 12.03 -0.27
CA GLU A 249 5.52 13.15 0.32
C GLU A 249 6.77 12.70 1.10
N LYS A 250 6.88 11.40 1.42
CA LYS A 250 8.01 10.80 2.15
C LYS A 250 8.49 9.48 1.53
N ALA A 251 8.23 9.29 0.26
CA ALA A 251 8.59 8.08 -0.44
C ALA A 251 9.87 8.27 -1.26
N LYS A 252 10.70 7.22 -1.29
CA LYS A 252 11.80 7.08 -2.25
C LYS A 252 11.59 5.83 -3.06
N GLY A 253 11.65 5.94 -4.38
CA GLY A 253 11.42 4.80 -5.23
C GLY A 253 11.31 5.15 -6.71
N LEU A 254 10.83 4.18 -7.49
CA LEU A 254 10.56 4.33 -8.92
C LEU A 254 9.09 4.04 -9.21
N HIS A 255 8.43 4.96 -9.89
CA HIS A 255 7.06 4.81 -10.38
C HIS A 255 7.07 4.57 -11.87
N ASN A 256 6.45 3.47 -12.31
CA ASN A 256 6.32 3.14 -13.73
C ASN A 256 5.18 3.95 -14.37
N ALA A 257 5.53 4.80 -15.33
CA ALA A 257 4.57 5.67 -16.02
C ALA A 257 3.67 4.94 -17.03
N GLN A 258 3.92 3.66 -17.33
CA GLN A 258 3.17 2.86 -18.30
C GLN A 258 2.03 2.11 -17.61
N ASP A 259 2.33 1.35 -16.56
CA ASP A 259 1.37 0.51 -15.82
C ASP A 259 0.96 1.08 -14.46
N LYS A 260 1.54 2.23 -14.06
CA LYS A 260 1.34 2.91 -12.78
C LYS A 260 1.82 2.10 -11.56
N SER A 261 2.58 1.04 -11.78
CA SER A 261 3.19 0.29 -10.67
C SER A 261 4.25 1.15 -9.96
N PHE A 262 4.46 0.84 -8.69
CA PHE A 262 5.44 1.51 -7.86
C PHE A 262 6.42 0.48 -7.29
N VAL A 263 7.71 0.77 -7.39
CA VAL A 263 8.76 -0.02 -6.74
C VAL A 263 9.36 0.85 -5.65
N SER A 264 9.04 0.56 -4.41
CA SER A 264 9.54 1.32 -3.27
C SER A 264 10.88 0.80 -2.79
N ALA A 265 11.76 1.69 -2.36
CA ALA A 265 12.79 1.36 -1.40
C ALA A 265 12.15 1.32 0.00
N ASP A 266 12.64 0.47 0.91
CA ASP A 266 12.01 0.06 2.19
C ASP A 266 11.49 1.17 3.14
N GLU A 267 11.63 2.44 2.82
CA GLU A 267 11.28 3.57 3.68
C GLU A 267 9.82 4.05 3.57
N LEU A 268 9.01 3.48 2.69
CA LEU A 268 7.60 3.92 2.47
C LEU A 268 6.66 3.69 3.65
N LEU A 269 7.05 2.87 4.62
CA LEU A 269 6.15 2.36 5.67
C LEU A 269 6.49 2.86 7.08
N THR A 270 7.51 3.67 7.28
CA THR A 270 7.98 4.02 8.63
C THR A 270 7.25 5.19 9.28
N GLU A 271 6.45 5.97 8.55
CA GLU A 271 5.60 6.97 9.18
C GLU A 271 4.13 6.53 9.21
N LYS A 272 3.50 6.77 10.37
CA LYS A 272 2.08 6.49 10.59
C LYS A 272 1.24 7.24 9.57
N ILE A 273 0.77 6.52 8.55
CA ILE A 273 -0.32 7.01 7.71
C ILE A 273 -1.54 7.08 8.64
N ASP A 274 -2.11 8.26 8.83
CA ASP A 274 -3.42 8.37 9.49
C ASP A 274 -4.50 7.81 8.55
N ILE A 275 -4.66 6.49 8.63
CA ILE A 275 -5.63 5.76 7.83
C ILE A 275 -7.04 6.08 8.32
N SER A 276 -7.23 6.25 9.63
CA SER A 276 -8.54 6.51 10.21
C SER A 276 -9.13 7.82 9.72
N GLY A 277 -8.36 8.91 9.71
CA GLY A 277 -8.76 10.20 9.14
C GLY A 277 -8.96 10.15 7.63
N SER A 278 -8.14 9.38 6.92
CA SER A 278 -8.24 9.21 5.47
C SER A 278 -9.47 8.39 5.06
N LEU A 279 -9.84 7.35 5.82
CA LEU A 279 -11.02 6.50 5.55
C LEU A 279 -12.33 7.27 5.67
N GLN A 280 -12.43 8.25 6.60
CA GLN A 280 -13.65 9.04 6.79
C GLN A 280 -14.07 9.83 5.54
N ASN A 281 -13.11 10.17 4.67
CA ASN A 281 -13.34 10.94 3.45
C ASN A 281 -13.28 10.09 2.17
N THR A 282 -13.10 8.77 2.29
CA THR A 282 -12.92 7.87 1.16
C THR A 282 -14.20 7.07 0.92
N LYS A 283 -14.60 6.96 -0.35
CA LYS A 283 -15.74 6.12 -0.72
C LYS A 283 -15.38 4.64 -0.58
N GLU A 284 -16.30 3.88 0.00
CA GLU A 284 -16.28 2.43 -0.05
C GLU A 284 -16.34 1.97 -1.52
N THR A 285 -15.61 0.93 -1.86
CA THR A 285 -15.59 0.33 -3.20
C THR A 285 -16.14 -1.09 -3.14
N ASP A 286 -16.91 -1.48 -4.15
CA ASP A 286 -17.42 -2.84 -4.31
C ASP A 286 -16.35 -3.81 -4.86
N GLU A 287 -15.18 -3.29 -5.24
CA GLU A 287 -14.10 -4.11 -5.78
C GLU A 287 -13.36 -4.82 -4.65
N THR A 288 -13.53 -6.13 -4.57
CA THR A 288 -12.57 -7.00 -3.89
C THR A 288 -11.27 -6.94 -4.66
N PHE A 289 -10.21 -6.39 -4.08
CA PHE A 289 -8.92 -6.18 -4.74
C PHE A 289 -8.23 -7.51 -5.11
N ASN A 290 -8.87 -8.31 -5.94
CA ASN A 290 -8.31 -9.53 -6.47
C ASN A 290 -7.31 -9.20 -7.58
N GLY A 291 -6.07 -8.99 -7.18
CA GLY A 291 -4.88 -9.13 -8.01
C GLY A 291 -4.48 -7.90 -8.82
N SER A 292 -3.24 -7.58 -8.73
CA SER A 292 -2.30 -7.08 -9.75
C SER A 292 -2.15 -5.59 -10.02
N LYS A 293 -3.03 -4.69 -9.58
CA LYS A 293 -2.83 -3.25 -9.86
C LYS A 293 -2.58 -2.37 -8.62
N ILE A 294 -2.82 -2.91 -7.44
CA ILE A 294 -2.64 -2.19 -6.19
C ILE A 294 -1.35 -2.68 -5.55
N PRO A 295 -0.33 -1.83 -5.42
CA PRO A 295 0.98 -2.23 -4.93
C PRO A 295 1.00 -2.63 -3.45
N MET A 296 -0.01 -2.20 -2.69
CA MET A 296 -0.08 -2.46 -1.26
C MET A 296 -1.52 -2.74 -0.83
N MET A 297 -1.69 -3.80 -0.04
CA MET A 297 -2.93 -4.13 0.65
C MET A 297 -2.72 -4.02 2.15
N MET A 298 -3.62 -3.34 2.84
CA MET A 298 -3.67 -3.26 4.29
C MET A 298 -4.94 -3.92 4.81
N ARG A 299 -4.82 -4.69 5.88
CA ARG A 299 -5.92 -5.30 6.59
C ARG A 299 -6.05 -4.62 7.94
N LEU A 300 -7.21 -4.07 8.23
CA LEU A 300 -7.54 -3.41 9.49
C LEU A 300 -8.68 -4.16 10.16
N ILE A 301 -8.66 -4.19 11.49
CA ILE A 301 -9.75 -4.71 12.30
C ILE A 301 -10.45 -3.50 12.89
N ALA A 302 -11.75 -3.37 12.57
CA ALA A 302 -12.56 -2.31 13.14
C ALA A 302 -12.88 -2.60 14.60
N GLU A 303 -12.81 -1.57 15.43
CA GLU A 303 -13.31 -1.64 16.79
C GLU A 303 -14.83 -1.89 16.82
N LEU A 304 -15.29 -2.62 17.82
CA LEU A 304 -16.72 -2.81 18.03
C LEU A 304 -17.30 -1.55 18.69
N ASN A 305 -18.13 -0.82 17.93
CA ASN A 305 -18.82 0.33 18.48
C ASN A 305 -19.83 -0.12 19.56
N VAL A 306 -19.50 0.11 20.80
CA VAL A 306 -20.41 -0.06 21.93
C VAL A 306 -21.08 1.28 22.19
N PRO A 307 -22.41 1.38 22.12
CA PRO A 307 -23.09 2.59 22.56
C PRO A 307 -22.69 2.92 23.99
N THR A 308 -22.20 4.13 24.22
CA THR A 308 -21.94 4.62 25.59
C THR A 308 -23.30 4.74 26.27
N ILE A 309 -23.52 3.98 27.34
CA ILE A 309 -24.70 4.06 28.21
C ILE A 309 -24.68 5.37 28.98
#